data_9080c7262c139fca4ade5de4b0d7e98c
#
_entry.id   9080c7262c139fca4ade5de4b0d7e98c
#
_cell.length_a   1.000
_cell.length_b   1.000
_cell.length_c   1.000
_cell.angle_alpha   90.00
_cell.angle_beta   90.00
_cell.angle_gamma   90.00
#
_symmetry.space_group_name_H-M   'P 1'
#
loop_
_entity.id
_entity.type
_entity.pdbx_description
1 polymer ?
#
loop_
_entity_poly.entity_id
_entity_poly.type
_entity_poly.pdbx_seq_one_letter_code
_entity_poly.pdbx_strand_id
1 'polypeptide(L)'
;MVAVVAALEQPWPVFTAVVIGALAVVVLTAVRRRGRWLWEWAAVGLAFLRRDRGRLPLAATGVETRLDDEPAFLAGTAQGVTAVLRPSAQRDLTKAVPTPETLLPDTGEEFAVRFLHHSGPTHPRVWIALQALRTVETHGEDDVRRTLGNAVRRVRRTLRRDGVDTHALTRSEALATVCALAHLTDDRPAVREQWRLWWSGPVAQACFRLDGWDRLPATVATQLLRWLLTAVPHAAVTVSVTARTGRSTEAVVRVAATDPRALDAAADQVARLARERGIALERLDGRHRAGLAATLPPGFTR
;
A
#
# COMPACT_ATOMS: atom_id res chain seq x y z
N MET A 1 -14.99 -43.14 19.22
CA MET A 1 -15.49 -43.79 20.44
C MET A 1 -14.41 -43.94 21.49
N VAL A 2 -13.20 -44.42 21.22
CA VAL A 2 -12.10 -44.59 22.20
C VAL A 2 -11.69 -43.25 22.84
N ALA A 3 -11.65 -42.14 22.13
CA ALA A 3 -11.29 -40.82 22.67
C ALA A 3 -12.33 -40.27 23.68
N VAL A 4 -13.59 -40.62 23.53
CA VAL A 4 -14.67 -40.19 24.42
C VAL A 4 -14.61 -40.95 25.75
N VAL A 5 -14.25 -42.25 25.76
CA VAL A 5 -14.14 -43.07 26.97
C VAL A 5 -12.92 -42.64 27.78
N ALA A 6 -11.78 -42.33 27.13
CA ALA A 6 -10.58 -41.84 27.82
C ALA A 6 -10.79 -40.45 28.48
N ALA A 7 -11.76 -39.65 28.01
CA ALA A 7 -12.05 -38.33 28.55
C ALA A 7 -12.90 -38.43 29.85
N LEU A 8 -13.63 -39.50 30.08
CA LEU A 8 -14.51 -39.71 31.25
C LEU A 8 -13.74 -40.10 32.49
N GLU A 9 -12.54 -40.65 32.39
CA GLU A 9 -11.67 -41.02 33.50
C GLU A 9 -10.71 -39.88 33.95
N GLN A 10 -10.70 -38.76 33.23
CA GLN A 10 -9.84 -37.63 33.52
C GLN A 10 -10.42 -36.75 34.64
N PRO A 11 -9.58 -36.13 35.48
CA PRO A 11 -10.05 -35.20 36.52
C PRO A 11 -10.82 -34.03 35.86
N TRP A 12 -11.96 -33.65 36.46
CA TRP A 12 -12.87 -32.60 36.01
C TRP A 12 -12.22 -31.37 35.40
N PRO A 13 -11.11 -30.79 35.94
CA PRO A 13 -10.47 -29.62 35.33
C PRO A 13 -9.89 -29.88 33.93
N VAL A 14 -9.37 -31.09 33.67
CA VAL A 14 -8.81 -31.47 32.35
C VAL A 14 -9.91 -31.60 31.33
N PHE A 15 -11.03 -32.25 31.70
CA PHE A 15 -12.19 -32.34 30.78
C PHE A 15 -12.73 -30.97 30.40
N THR A 16 -12.88 -30.07 31.40
CA THR A 16 -13.33 -28.70 31.15
C THR A 16 -12.38 -27.92 30.22
N ALA A 17 -11.07 -28.05 30.42
CA ALA A 17 -10.06 -27.41 29.55
C ALA A 17 -10.13 -27.94 28.12
N VAL A 18 -10.31 -29.24 27.92
CA VAL A 18 -10.46 -29.85 26.57
C VAL A 18 -11.73 -29.36 25.90
N VAL A 19 -12.86 -29.30 26.59
CA VAL A 19 -14.15 -28.82 26.05
C VAL A 19 -14.03 -27.33 25.65
N ILE A 20 -13.45 -26.50 26.52
CA ILE A 20 -13.21 -25.08 26.23
C ILE A 20 -12.27 -24.93 25.01
N GLY A 21 -11.20 -25.74 24.96
CA GLY A 21 -10.27 -25.73 23.82
C GLY A 21 -10.96 -26.13 22.51
N ALA A 22 -11.74 -27.21 22.52
CA ALA A 22 -12.50 -27.65 21.35
C ALA A 22 -13.52 -26.59 20.90
N LEU A 23 -14.26 -25.98 21.83
CA LEU A 23 -15.21 -24.91 21.53
C LEU A 23 -14.49 -23.67 20.94
N ALA A 24 -13.34 -23.30 21.49
CA ALA A 24 -12.53 -22.19 20.95
C ALA A 24 -12.07 -22.47 19.50
N VAL A 25 -11.63 -23.69 19.21
CA VAL A 25 -11.26 -24.08 17.85
C VAL A 25 -12.47 -23.99 16.89
N VAL A 26 -13.63 -24.51 17.31
CA VAL A 26 -14.86 -24.43 16.50
C VAL A 26 -15.25 -22.98 16.25
N VAL A 27 -15.23 -22.12 17.27
CA VAL A 27 -15.55 -20.69 17.12
C VAL A 27 -14.56 -20.00 16.19
N LEU A 28 -13.26 -20.25 16.32
CA LEU A 28 -12.22 -19.65 15.47
C LEU A 28 -12.37 -20.07 13.99
N THR A 29 -12.77 -21.30 13.76
CA THR A 29 -12.86 -21.85 12.40
C THR A 29 -14.24 -21.68 11.74
N ALA A 30 -15.33 -21.57 12.53
CA ALA A 30 -16.69 -21.49 12.00
C ALA A 30 -17.24 -20.05 11.92
N VAL A 31 -16.70 -19.11 12.71
CA VAL A 31 -17.24 -17.74 12.77
C VAL A 31 -16.51 -16.81 11.85
N ARG A 32 -17.27 -16.10 11.01
CA ARG A 32 -16.79 -15.01 10.14
C ARG A 32 -17.20 -13.65 10.66
N ARG A 33 -16.25 -12.71 10.73
CA ARG A 33 -16.51 -11.31 11.07
C ARG A 33 -15.91 -10.39 10.03
N ARG A 34 -16.72 -9.48 9.45
CA ARG A 34 -16.30 -8.54 8.39
C ARG A 34 -15.64 -9.26 7.20
N GLY A 35 -16.22 -10.41 6.78
CA GLY A 35 -15.71 -11.17 5.63
C GLY A 35 -14.50 -12.07 5.89
N ARG A 36 -13.94 -12.06 7.12
CA ARG A 36 -12.79 -12.87 7.54
C ARG A 36 -13.14 -13.85 8.63
N TRP A 37 -12.45 -14.99 8.66
CA TRP A 37 -12.54 -15.97 9.72
C TRP A 37 -11.90 -15.42 11.01
N LEU A 38 -12.40 -15.83 12.18
CA LEU A 38 -11.82 -15.39 13.46
C LEU A 38 -10.36 -15.81 13.64
N TRP A 39 -9.94 -16.95 13.11
CA TRP A 39 -8.54 -17.35 13.16
C TRP A 39 -7.61 -16.40 12.38
N GLU A 40 -8.07 -15.80 11.26
CA GLU A 40 -7.32 -14.77 10.53
C GLU A 40 -7.15 -13.51 11.39
N TRP A 41 -8.19 -13.13 12.14
CA TRP A 41 -8.10 -12.04 13.09
C TRP A 41 -7.16 -12.35 14.26
N ALA A 42 -7.17 -13.57 14.76
CA ALA A 42 -6.24 -14.04 15.80
C ALA A 42 -4.78 -14.00 15.29
N ALA A 43 -4.54 -14.45 14.06
CA ALA A 43 -3.22 -14.39 13.43
C ALA A 43 -2.73 -12.93 13.26
N VAL A 44 -3.61 -12.01 12.79
CA VAL A 44 -3.30 -10.58 12.70
C VAL A 44 -3.02 -9.99 14.09
N GLY A 45 -3.82 -10.33 15.09
CA GLY A 45 -3.62 -9.89 16.48
C GLY A 45 -2.29 -10.35 17.06
N LEU A 46 -1.93 -11.62 16.86
CA LEU A 46 -0.66 -12.17 17.30
C LEU A 46 0.54 -11.52 16.60
N ALA A 47 0.45 -11.33 15.28
CA ALA A 47 1.46 -10.63 14.50
C ALA A 47 1.60 -9.16 14.94
N PHE A 48 0.46 -8.50 15.26
CA PHE A 48 0.45 -7.13 15.79
C PHE A 48 1.13 -7.02 17.15
N LEU A 49 0.92 -7.98 18.05
CA LEU A 49 1.52 -7.99 19.38
C LEU A 49 3.03 -8.26 19.35
N ARG A 50 3.50 -9.09 18.40
CA ARG A 50 4.91 -9.51 18.31
C ARG A 50 5.82 -8.51 17.60
N ARG A 51 5.26 -7.59 16.80
CA ARG A 51 6.08 -6.66 16.02
C ARG A 51 6.40 -5.37 16.78
N ASP A 52 7.52 -4.76 16.39
CA ASP A 52 7.88 -3.41 16.85
C ASP A 52 6.93 -2.38 16.20
N ARG A 53 6.17 -1.67 17.03
CA ARG A 53 5.14 -0.70 16.63
C ARG A 53 5.64 0.74 16.60
N GLY A 54 6.87 0.97 17.07
CA GLY A 54 7.50 2.29 17.17
C GLY A 54 8.51 2.58 16.05
N ARG A 55 8.66 1.66 15.07
CA ARG A 55 9.60 1.86 13.97
C ARG A 55 8.90 2.08 12.65
N LEU A 56 9.30 3.14 11.98
CA LEU A 56 8.98 3.31 10.58
C LEU A 56 9.65 2.21 9.76
N PRO A 57 8.90 1.56 8.86
CA PRO A 57 9.48 0.59 7.95
C PRO A 57 10.26 1.28 6.81
N LEU A 58 10.89 2.42 7.07
CA LEU A 58 11.65 3.12 6.04
C LEU A 58 13.09 2.62 6.02
N ALA A 59 13.52 2.14 4.88
CA ALA A 59 14.90 1.83 4.58
C ALA A 59 15.19 2.25 3.15
N ALA A 60 15.87 3.36 2.99
CA ALA A 60 16.36 3.82 1.70
C ALA A 60 17.78 3.29 1.47
N THR A 61 17.92 2.01 1.20
CA THR A 61 19.14 1.48 0.58
C THR A 61 18.98 1.65 -0.92
N GLY A 62 19.97 2.25 -1.60
CA GLY A 62 19.87 2.45 -3.04
C GLY A 62 21.11 3.11 -3.60
N VAL A 63 21.13 3.24 -4.91
CA VAL A 63 22.25 3.77 -5.68
C VAL A 63 21.78 4.97 -6.49
N GLU A 64 22.56 6.03 -6.47
CA GLU A 64 22.41 7.13 -7.42
C GLU A 64 22.99 6.69 -8.78
N THR A 65 22.24 6.90 -9.83
CA THR A 65 22.61 6.56 -11.21
C THR A 65 22.11 7.62 -12.17
N ARG A 66 22.33 7.41 -13.44
CA ARG A 66 21.75 8.25 -14.50
C ARG A 66 20.78 7.42 -15.34
N LEU A 67 19.58 7.94 -15.50
CA LEU A 67 18.59 7.39 -16.42
C LEU A 67 18.32 8.44 -17.51
N ASP A 68 18.62 8.11 -18.77
CA ASP A 68 18.52 9.06 -19.90
C ASP A 68 19.27 10.37 -19.63
N ASP A 69 20.52 10.27 -19.10
CA ASP A 69 21.37 11.39 -18.72
C ASP A 69 20.88 12.28 -17.55
N GLU A 70 19.73 11.99 -16.99
CA GLU A 70 19.21 12.63 -15.78
C GLU A 70 19.63 11.89 -14.51
N PRO A 71 19.95 12.61 -13.41
CA PRO A 71 20.23 11.96 -12.13
C PRO A 71 18.98 11.25 -11.62
N ALA A 72 19.15 10.02 -11.15
CA ALA A 72 18.06 9.20 -10.65
C ALA A 72 18.51 8.40 -9.43
N PHE A 73 17.60 8.19 -8.49
CA PHE A 73 17.81 7.31 -7.35
C PHE A 73 17.06 5.99 -7.53
N LEU A 74 17.77 4.88 -7.49
CA LEU A 74 17.22 3.54 -7.52
C LEU A 74 17.20 2.96 -6.10
N ALA A 75 16.01 2.82 -5.55
CA ALA A 75 15.82 2.21 -4.22
C ALA A 75 15.83 0.68 -4.34
N GLY A 76 16.76 0.03 -3.65
CA GLY A 76 16.91 -1.43 -3.63
C GLY A 76 16.29 -2.06 -2.40
N THR A 77 15.60 -3.18 -2.57
CA THR A 77 15.11 -4.05 -1.50
C THR A 77 15.40 -5.51 -1.82
N ALA A 78 15.14 -6.41 -0.85
CA ALA A 78 15.21 -7.86 -1.11
C ALA A 78 14.24 -8.29 -2.24
N GLN A 79 13.14 -7.56 -2.48
CA GLN A 79 12.14 -7.89 -3.49
C GLN A 79 12.49 -7.39 -4.89
N GLY A 80 13.34 -6.35 -5.02
CA GLY A 80 13.66 -5.77 -6.30
C GLY A 80 14.21 -4.35 -6.20
N VAL A 81 14.31 -3.69 -7.35
CA VAL A 81 14.81 -2.32 -7.48
C VAL A 81 13.69 -1.42 -8.01
N THR A 82 13.56 -0.22 -7.46
CA THR A 82 12.49 0.73 -7.76
C THR A 82 13.05 2.07 -8.21
N ALA A 83 12.48 2.62 -9.28
CA ALA A 83 12.62 4.02 -9.68
C ALA A 83 11.31 4.76 -9.46
N VAL A 84 11.38 6.01 -9.04
CA VAL A 84 10.19 6.87 -8.85
C VAL A 84 10.26 8.01 -9.84
N LEU A 85 9.19 8.17 -10.63
CA LEU A 85 9.01 9.24 -11.60
C LEU A 85 8.00 10.26 -11.07
N ARG A 86 8.25 11.53 -11.32
CA ARG A 86 7.32 12.62 -11.06
C ARG A 86 6.97 13.32 -12.36
N PRO A 87 5.69 13.51 -12.71
CA PRO A 87 5.28 14.34 -13.81
C PRO A 87 5.71 15.79 -13.63
N SER A 88 6.23 16.43 -14.69
CA SER A 88 6.71 17.81 -14.66
C SER A 88 5.57 18.80 -14.48
N ALA A 89 4.41 18.55 -15.12
CA ALA A 89 3.19 19.32 -14.95
C ALA A 89 2.19 18.50 -14.13
N GLN A 90 1.74 19.03 -12.99
CA GLN A 90 0.84 18.30 -12.09
C GLN A 90 -0.65 18.71 -12.24
N ARG A 91 -0.99 19.52 -13.26
CA ARG A 91 -2.35 19.95 -13.51
C ARG A 91 -3.13 18.85 -14.25
N ASP A 92 -4.27 18.48 -13.70
CA ASP A 92 -5.25 17.51 -14.28
C ASP A 92 -4.73 16.10 -14.62
N LEU A 93 -3.69 15.63 -13.94
CA LEU A 93 -3.08 14.31 -14.17
C LEU A 93 -4.05 13.13 -14.02
N THR A 94 -5.16 13.29 -13.28
CA THR A 94 -6.20 12.25 -13.17
C THR A 94 -6.93 12.01 -14.49
N LYS A 95 -6.78 12.91 -15.49
CA LYS A 95 -7.37 12.76 -16.83
C LYS A 95 -6.37 12.21 -17.86
N ALA A 96 -5.08 12.50 -17.67
CA ALA A 96 -4.05 12.27 -18.68
C ALA A 96 -3.15 11.05 -18.37
N VAL A 97 -3.16 10.56 -17.12
CA VAL A 97 -2.30 9.42 -16.74
C VAL A 97 -2.99 8.11 -17.09
N PRO A 98 -2.37 7.23 -17.89
CA PRO A 98 -2.90 5.91 -18.21
C PRO A 98 -3.05 5.06 -16.93
N THR A 99 -3.77 3.96 -17.00
CA THR A 99 -3.87 3.03 -15.87
C THR A 99 -2.52 2.31 -15.67
N PRO A 100 -2.16 1.91 -14.45
CA PRO A 100 -0.86 1.29 -14.20
C PRO A 100 -0.64 0.00 -14.99
N GLU A 101 -1.73 -0.71 -15.34
CA GLU A 101 -1.68 -1.94 -16.15
C GLU A 101 -1.13 -1.69 -17.55
N THR A 102 -1.47 -0.55 -18.16
CA THR A 102 -1.03 -0.21 -19.52
C THR A 102 0.45 0.15 -19.60
N LEU A 103 1.07 0.40 -18.44
CA LEU A 103 2.50 0.70 -18.34
C LEU A 103 3.34 -0.53 -17.96
N LEU A 104 2.72 -1.67 -17.68
CA LEU A 104 3.46 -2.91 -17.45
C LEU A 104 4.21 -3.31 -18.72
N PRO A 105 5.50 -3.69 -18.62
CA PRO A 105 6.24 -4.19 -19.77
C PRO A 105 5.74 -5.58 -20.20
N ASP A 106 5.56 -5.78 -21.51
CA ASP A 106 5.29 -7.08 -22.14
C ASP A 106 6.61 -7.84 -22.39
N THR A 107 7.36 -8.17 -21.33
CA THR A 107 8.73 -8.71 -21.49
C THR A 107 8.95 -10.06 -20.80
N GLY A 108 7.93 -10.72 -20.30
CA GLY A 108 8.11 -11.95 -19.51
C GLY A 108 8.80 -11.76 -18.15
N GLU A 109 9.33 -10.57 -17.90
CA GLU A 109 9.96 -10.20 -16.63
C GLU A 109 8.91 -9.70 -15.63
N GLU A 110 9.17 -9.90 -14.34
CA GLU A 110 8.24 -9.49 -13.29
C GLU A 110 8.40 -8.00 -12.91
N PHE A 111 7.35 -7.23 -13.13
CA PHE A 111 7.28 -5.82 -12.78
C PHE A 111 6.09 -5.49 -11.90
N ALA A 112 6.25 -4.40 -11.14
CA ALA A 112 5.15 -3.71 -10.52
C ALA A 112 5.18 -2.22 -10.91
N VAL A 113 4.02 -1.69 -11.30
CA VAL A 113 3.80 -0.26 -11.55
C VAL A 113 2.82 0.23 -10.50
N ARG A 114 3.22 1.26 -9.75
CA ARG A 114 2.39 1.87 -8.71
C ARG A 114 2.19 3.34 -8.98
N PHE A 115 0.94 3.75 -9.06
CA PHE A 115 0.56 5.15 -9.06
C PHE A 115 0.21 5.60 -7.66
N LEU A 116 0.80 6.70 -7.23
CA LEU A 116 0.56 7.33 -5.95
C LEU A 116 -0.08 8.68 -6.19
N HIS A 117 -1.36 8.78 -5.93
CA HIS A 117 -2.11 10.03 -5.99
C HIS A 117 -2.28 10.56 -4.57
N HIS A 118 -1.91 11.81 -4.34
CA HIS A 118 -2.01 12.44 -3.03
C HIS A 118 -2.72 13.79 -3.15
N SER A 119 -3.70 14.00 -2.30
CA SER A 119 -4.38 15.27 -2.10
C SER A 119 -4.31 15.66 -0.63
N GLY A 120 -3.90 16.89 -0.38
CA GLY A 120 -3.79 17.48 0.94
C GLY A 120 -4.12 18.97 0.87
N PRO A 121 -3.63 19.79 1.80
CA PRO A 121 -3.87 21.24 1.78
C PRO A 121 -3.33 21.95 0.54
N THR A 122 -2.38 21.33 -0.13
CA THR A 122 -1.81 21.80 -1.40
C THR A 122 -2.48 21.08 -2.58
N HIS A 123 -2.10 21.48 -3.81
CA HIS A 123 -2.60 20.85 -5.03
C HIS A 123 -2.35 19.32 -5.06
N PRO A 124 -3.24 18.55 -5.71
CA PRO A 124 -3.05 17.13 -5.92
C PRO A 124 -1.71 16.84 -6.60
N ARG A 125 -1.03 15.80 -6.15
CA ARG A 125 0.27 15.36 -6.68
C ARG A 125 0.21 13.89 -7.08
N VAL A 126 0.99 13.53 -8.09
CA VAL A 126 1.09 12.16 -8.57
C VAL A 126 2.56 11.75 -8.67
N TRP A 127 2.83 10.50 -8.30
CA TRP A 127 4.12 9.84 -8.53
C TRP A 127 3.86 8.48 -9.16
N ILE A 128 4.78 8.05 -9.99
CA ILE A 128 4.75 6.76 -10.68
C ILE A 128 5.99 6.00 -10.24
N ALA A 129 5.80 4.92 -9.51
CA ALA A 129 6.88 4.05 -9.10
C ALA A 129 6.89 2.80 -9.97
N LEU A 130 8.05 2.52 -10.58
CA LEU A 130 8.30 1.29 -11.32
C LEU A 130 9.25 0.43 -10.49
N GLN A 131 8.91 -0.83 -10.33
CA GLN A 131 9.73 -1.80 -9.63
C GLN A 131 9.98 -3.00 -10.54
N ALA A 132 11.25 -3.30 -10.81
CA ALA A 132 11.66 -4.58 -11.34
C ALA A 132 11.83 -5.57 -10.17
N LEU A 133 11.12 -6.68 -10.23
CA LEU A 133 11.15 -7.69 -9.18
C LEU A 133 12.30 -8.66 -9.41
N ARG A 134 12.88 -9.18 -8.33
CA ARG A 134 13.85 -10.25 -8.41
C ARG A 134 13.14 -11.57 -8.65
N THR A 135 13.59 -12.28 -9.66
CA THR A 135 13.14 -13.64 -9.98
C THR A 135 14.31 -14.61 -9.89
N VAL A 136 14.05 -15.89 -10.04
CA VAL A 136 15.13 -16.90 -10.11
C VAL A 136 16.05 -16.64 -11.31
N GLU A 137 15.50 -16.15 -12.41
CA GLU A 137 16.22 -15.87 -13.65
C GLU A 137 16.93 -14.51 -13.62
N THR A 138 16.33 -13.50 -12.96
CA THR A 138 16.85 -12.13 -12.87
C THR A 138 17.10 -11.78 -11.40
N HIS A 139 18.19 -12.31 -10.83
CA HIS A 139 18.54 -12.12 -9.42
C HIS A 139 19.76 -11.22 -9.23
N GLY A 140 20.63 -11.09 -10.24
CA GLY A 140 21.80 -10.21 -10.22
C GLY A 140 21.40 -8.75 -10.10
N GLU A 141 22.06 -7.98 -9.22
CA GLU A 141 21.73 -6.57 -8.98
C GLU A 141 21.82 -5.73 -10.26
N ASP A 142 22.86 -5.96 -11.06
CA ASP A 142 23.09 -5.20 -12.30
C ASP A 142 22.07 -5.56 -13.39
N ASP A 143 21.63 -6.81 -13.44
CA ASP A 143 20.61 -7.25 -14.40
C ASP A 143 19.25 -6.64 -14.06
N VAL A 144 18.86 -6.68 -12.76
CA VAL A 144 17.62 -6.02 -12.29
C VAL A 144 17.65 -4.53 -12.56
N ARG A 145 18.80 -3.85 -12.35
CA ARG A 145 18.95 -2.42 -12.65
C ARG A 145 18.85 -2.13 -14.15
N ARG A 146 19.49 -2.94 -15.00
CA ARG A 146 19.41 -2.81 -16.46
C ARG A 146 17.99 -2.98 -16.96
N THR A 147 17.30 -4.02 -16.49
CA THR A 147 15.89 -4.31 -16.76
C THR A 147 15.01 -3.14 -16.36
N LEU A 148 15.16 -2.62 -15.14
CA LEU A 148 14.44 -1.44 -14.68
C LEU A 148 14.71 -0.21 -15.56
N GLY A 149 15.97 0.06 -15.91
CA GLY A 149 16.34 1.18 -16.78
C GLY A 149 15.65 1.12 -18.13
N ASN A 150 15.56 -0.06 -18.76
CA ASN A 150 14.84 -0.28 -20.00
C ASN A 150 13.33 -0.01 -19.84
N ALA A 151 12.74 -0.51 -18.76
CA ALA A 151 11.32 -0.30 -18.44
C ALA A 151 11.01 1.19 -18.21
N VAL A 152 11.85 1.90 -17.45
CA VAL A 152 11.70 3.35 -17.22
C VAL A 152 11.72 4.12 -18.53
N ARG A 153 12.69 3.84 -19.42
CA ARG A 153 12.75 4.49 -20.75
C ARG A 153 11.50 4.25 -21.58
N ARG A 154 10.96 3.01 -21.56
CA ARG A 154 9.72 2.68 -22.26
C ARG A 154 8.54 3.47 -21.66
N VAL A 155 8.36 3.44 -20.36
CA VAL A 155 7.26 4.14 -19.68
C VAL A 155 7.33 5.64 -19.91
N ARG A 156 8.50 6.26 -19.78
CA ARG A 156 8.67 7.70 -20.08
C ARG A 156 8.29 8.03 -21.52
N ARG A 157 8.66 7.19 -22.50
CA ARG A 157 8.26 7.38 -23.91
C ARG A 157 6.75 7.27 -24.10
N THR A 158 6.10 6.32 -23.44
CA THR A 158 4.64 6.16 -23.50
C THR A 158 3.96 7.39 -22.89
N LEU A 159 4.34 7.79 -21.68
CA LEU A 159 3.78 8.97 -21.01
C LEU A 159 3.98 10.26 -21.82
N ARG A 160 5.16 10.43 -22.43
CA ARG A 160 5.43 11.61 -23.30
C ARG A 160 4.53 11.64 -24.53
N ARG A 161 4.21 10.49 -25.15
CA ARG A 161 3.23 10.42 -26.26
C ARG A 161 1.84 10.86 -25.81
N ASP A 162 1.49 10.58 -24.55
CA ASP A 162 0.22 10.99 -23.94
C ASP A 162 0.29 12.44 -23.38
N GLY A 163 1.36 13.19 -23.70
CA GLY A 163 1.54 14.57 -23.25
C GLY A 163 2.01 14.73 -21.80
N VAL A 164 2.50 13.67 -21.17
CA VAL A 164 2.96 13.67 -19.78
C VAL A 164 4.48 13.54 -19.72
N ASP A 165 5.19 14.66 -19.61
CA ASP A 165 6.63 14.64 -19.33
C ASP A 165 6.89 14.27 -17.88
N THR A 166 7.92 13.42 -17.68
CA THR A 166 8.30 12.93 -16.35
C THR A 166 9.80 12.99 -16.17
N HIS A 167 10.25 13.22 -14.92
CA HIS A 167 11.65 13.09 -14.51
C HIS A 167 11.77 12.06 -13.37
N ALA A 168 12.91 11.40 -13.29
CA ALA A 168 13.23 10.50 -12.18
C ALA A 168 13.61 11.32 -10.94
N LEU A 169 13.20 10.87 -9.75
CA LEU A 169 13.58 11.53 -8.52
C LEU A 169 15.03 11.25 -8.17
N THR A 170 15.74 12.27 -7.74
CA THR A 170 17.02 12.16 -7.05
C THR A 170 16.82 11.57 -5.65
N ARG A 171 17.90 11.19 -4.96
CA ARG A 171 17.81 10.65 -3.60
C ARG A 171 17.16 11.61 -2.62
N SER A 172 17.54 12.89 -2.67
CA SER A 172 16.97 13.92 -1.80
C SER A 172 15.49 14.15 -2.06
N GLU A 173 15.07 14.20 -3.33
CA GLU A 173 13.65 14.35 -3.70
C GLU A 173 12.83 13.12 -3.32
N ALA A 174 13.37 11.92 -3.50
CA ALA A 174 12.71 10.68 -3.15
C ALA A 174 12.49 10.58 -1.63
N LEU A 175 13.52 10.89 -0.83
CA LEU A 175 13.40 10.93 0.63
C LEU A 175 12.42 12.00 1.10
N ALA A 176 12.49 13.22 0.55
CA ALA A 176 11.54 14.29 0.85
C ALA A 176 10.10 13.90 0.50
N THR A 177 9.91 13.22 -0.65
CA THR A 177 8.60 12.70 -1.06
C THR A 177 8.07 11.65 -0.08
N VAL A 178 8.91 10.71 0.33
CA VAL A 178 8.51 9.67 1.30
C VAL A 178 8.18 10.29 2.66
N CYS A 179 9.00 11.23 3.15
CA CYS A 179 8.73 11.94 4.40
C CYS A 179 7.42 12.73 4.32
N ALA A 180 7.20 13.47 3.23
CA ALA A 180 5.95 14.21 3.03
C ALA A 180 4.72 13.30 2.97
N LEU A 181 4.80 12.22 2.21
CA LEU A 181 3.71 11.23 2.11
C LEU A 181 3.46 10.51 3.45
N ALA A 182 4.49 10.20 4.23
CA ALA A 182 4.36 9.58 5.53
C ALA A 182 4.00 10.56 6.66
N HIS A 183 3.88 11.87 6.35
CA HIS A 183 3.67 12.96 7.32
C HIS A 183 4.74 13.02 8.41
N LEU A 184 6.02 12.94 8.01
CA LEU A 184 7.16 13.03 8.90
C LEU A 184 7.74 14.45 8.81
N THR A 185 7.82 15.15 9.94
CA THR A 185 8.29 16.53 10.00
C THR A 185 9.67 16.65 10.62
N ASP A 186 10.13 15.64 11.37
CA ASP A 186 11.37 15.68 12.14
C ASP A 186 12.35 14.57 11.74
N ASP A 187 13.64 14.75 12.02
CA ASP A 187 14.71 13.77 11.79
C ASP A 187 14.49 12.47 12.57
N ARG A 188 13.74 12.50 13.67
CA ARG A 188 13.36 11.34 14.48
C ARG A 188 11.85 11.36 14.76
N PRO A 189 11.05 11.08 13.76
CA PRO A 189 9.60 11.13 13.91
C PRO A 189 9.14 10.10 14.94
N ALA A 190 8.39 10.57 15.93
CA ALA A 190 7.66 9.67 16.82
C ALA A 190 6.55 8.98 16.03
N VAL A 191 6.74 7.72 15.69
CA VAL A 191 5.73 6.91 15.02
C VAL A 191 5.19 5.84 15.94
N ARG A 192 3.90 5.56 15.83
CA ARG A 192 3.25 4.54 16.64
C ARG A 192 2.10 3.88 15.88
N GLU A 193 2.16 2.57 15.75
CA GLU A 193 1.04 1.80 15.26
C GLU A 193 0.12 1.41 16.42
N GLN A 194 -1.15 1.78 16.29
CA GLN A 194 -2.26 1.28 17.10
C GLN A 194 -3.09 0.30 16.27
N TRP A 195 -3.99 -0.43 16.90
CA TRP A 195 -4.86 -1.39 16.22
C TRP A 195 -5.65 -0.74 15.06
N ARG A 196 -6.22 0.44 15.31
CA ARG A 196 -7.10 1.15 14.36
C ARG A 196 -6.42 2.28 13.61
N LEU A 197 -5.23 2.71 13.98
CA LEU A 197 -4.56 3.92 13.50
C LEU A 197 -3.05 3.74 13.42
N TRP A 198 -2.45 4.49 12.52
CA TRP A 198 -1.03 4.79 12.50
C TRP A 198 -0.83 6.26 12.87
N TRP A 199 0.14 6.55 13.72
CA TRP A 199 0.52 7.91 14.08
C TRP A 199 1.90 8.26 13.55
N SER A 200 2.03 9.45 12.95
CA SER A 200 3.30 10.11 12.61
C SER A 200 3.29 11.47 13.29
N GLY A 201 3.99 11.60 14.43
CA GLY A 201 3.86 12.79 15.26
C GLY A 201 2.40 13.07 15.63
N PRO A 202 1.86 14.27 15.33
CA PRO A 202 0.48 14.64 15.63
C PRO A 202 -0.53 14.12 14.59
N VAL A 203 -0.08 13.50 13.50
CA VAL A 203 -0.95 13.10 12.39
C VAL A 203 -1.41 11.65 12.56
N ALA A 204 -2.72 11.47 12.77
CA ALA A 204 -3.38 10.17 12.76
C ALA A 204 -3.67 9.74 11.32
N GLN A 205 -3.48 8.46 11.02
CA GLN A 205 -3.67 7.90 9.68
C GLN A 205 -4.43 6.58 9.75
N ALA A 206 -5.35 6.36 8.83
CA ALA A 206 -6.05 5.11 8.64
C ALA A 206 -5.89 4.62 7.20
N CYS A 207 -5.58 3.32 7.04
CA CYS A 207 -5.40 2.70 5.74
C CYS A 207 -6.55 1.73 5.46
N PHE A 208 -6.97 1.70 4.19
CA PHE A 208 -8.07 0.86 3.72
C PHE A 208 -7.68 0.22 2.39
N ARG A 209 -8.07 -1.03 2.18
CA ARG A 209 -8.01 -1.69 0.88
C ARG A 209 -9.33 -1.50 0.15
N LEU A 210 -9.27 -1.23 -1.14
CA LEU A 210 -10.42 -1.10 -2.03
C LEU A 210 -10.61 -2.45 -2.74
N ASP A 211 -11.45 -3.32 -2.16
CA ASP A 211 -11.71 -4.65 -2.72
C ASP A 211 -12.60 -4.58 -3.96
N GLY A 212 -12.15 -5.17 -5.05
CA GLY A 212 -12.86 -5.17 -6.34
C GLY A 212 -12.45 -4.02 -7.27
N TRP A 213 -11.36 -3.31 -6.97
CA TRP A 213 -10.83 -2.27 -7.86
C TRP A 213 -10.51 -2.78 -9.26
N ASP A 214 -9.94 -3.98 -9.36
CA ASP A 214 -9.58 -4.67 -10.61
C ASP A 214 -10.77 -4.98 -11.53
N ARG A 215 -11.98 -4.95 -11.00
CA ARG A 215 -13.23 -5.19 -11.76
C ARG A 215 -13.87 -3.91 -12.28
N LEU A 216 -13.36 -2.75 -11.89
CA LEU A 216 -13.90 -1.48 -12.34
C LEU A 216 -13.48 -1.18 -13.80
N PRO A 217 -14.41 -0.72 -14.64
CA PRO A 217 -14.03 -0.09 -15.90
C PRO A 217 -13.08 1.09 -15.66
N ALA A 218 -12.10 1.30 -16.53
CA ALA A 218 -11.07 2.34 -16.38
C ALA A 218 -11.67 3.75 -16.17
N THR A 219 -12.77 4.06 -16.85
CA THR A 219 -13.50 5.34 -16.70
C THR A 219 -14.09 5.51 -15.30
N VAL A 220 -14.67 4.44 -14.73
CA VAL A 220 -15.24 4.44 -13.38
C VAL A 220 -14.14 4.52 -12.33
N ALA A 221 -13.05 3.77 -12.51
CA ALA A 221 -11.89 3.81 -11.62
C ALA A 221 -11.28 5.22 -11.57
N THR A 222 -11.10 5.89 -12.73
CA THR A 222 -10.59 7.26 -12.82
C THR A 222 -11.54 8.26 -12.14
N GLN A 223 -12.84 8.09 -12.32
CA GLN A 223 -13.83 8.96 -11.69
C GLN A 223 -13.87 8.77 -10.17
N LEU A 224 -13.82 7.52 -9.70
CA LEU A 224 -13.75 7.22 -8.26
C LEU A 224 -12.47 7.79 -7.65
N LEU A 225 -11.32 7.60 -8.31
CA LEU A 225 -10.04 8.17 -7.87
C LEU A 225 -10.14 9.69 -7.67
N ARG A 226 -10.72 10.41 -8.65
CA ARG A 226 -10.92 11.86 -8.56
C ARG A 226 -11.78 12.23 -7.34
N TRP A 227 -12.90 11.55 -7.14
CA TRP A 227 -13.76 11.80 -6.01
C TRP A 227 -13.10 11.52 -4.67
N LEU A 228 -12.37 10.41 -4.54
CA LEU A 228 -11.61 10.10 -3.33
C LEU A 228 -10.61 11.21 -2.97
N LEU A 229 -9.98 11.82 -3.98
CA LEU A 229 -8.99 12.88 -3.78
C LEU A 229 -9.60 14.26 -3.48
N THR A 230 -10.87 14.49 -3.87
CA THR A 230 -11.50 15.83 -3.75
C THR A 230 -12.58 15.90 -2.68
N ALA A 231 -13.12 14.76 -2.25
CA ALA A 231 -14.29 14.72 -1.38
C ALA A 231 -14.02 15.07 0.08
N VAL A 232 -12.77 15.16 0.50
CA VAL A 232 -12.41 15.28 1.91
C VAL A 232 -11.46 16.48 2.13
N PRO A 233 -12.01 17.71 2.18
CA PRO A 233 -11.21 18.94 2.18
C PRO A 233 -10.35 19.14 3.45
N HIS A 234 -10.69 18.49 4.58
CA HIS A 234 -10.03 18.68 5.87
C HIS A 234 -9.08 17.53 6.25
N ALA A 235 -8.82 16.59 5.34
CA ALA A 235 -7.90 15.49 5.54
C ALA A 235 -7.03 15.31 4.29
N ALA A 236 -5.82 14.81 4.49
CA ALA A 236 -5.00 14.36 3.36
C ALA A 236 -5.41 12.95 2.95
N VAL A 237 -5.59 12.75 1.65
CA VAL A 237 -5.93 11.44 1.07
C VAL A 237 -4.81 11.01 0.13
N THR A 238 -4.32 9.79 0.33
CA THR A 238 -3.38 9.15 -0.59
C THR A 238 -4.01 7.89 -1.15
N VAL A 239 -4.14 7.81 -2.46
CA VAL A 239 -4.61 6.61 -3.16
C VAL A 239 -3.44 6.00 -3.91
N SER A 240 -3.17 4.74 -3.64
CA SER A 240 -2.18 3.93 -4.35
C SER A 240 -2.89 2.91 -5.21
N VAL A 241 -2.59 2.88 -6.50
CA VAL A 241 -3.05 1.84 -7.42
C VAL A 241 -1.83 1.10 -7.93
N THR A 242 -1.78 -0.21 -7.72
CA THR A 242 -0.62 -1.05 -8.05
C THR A 242 -1.03 -2.16 -8.99
N ALA A 243 -0.46 -2.19 -10.18
CA ALA A 243 -0.51 -3.32 -11.09
C ALA A 243 0.79 -4.12 -11.00
N ARG A 244 0.70 -5.44 -11.12
CA ARG A 244 1.85 -6.37 -11.17
C ARG A 244 1.66 -7.36 -12.29
N THR A 245 2.74 -7.78 -12.91
CA THR A 245 2.72 -8.85 -13.91
C THR A 245 2.05 -10.10 -13.34
N GLY A 246 1.06 -10.64 -14.06
CA GLY A 246 0.35 -11.86 -13.67
C GLY A 246 -0.55 -11.77 -12.44
N ARG A 247 -0.85 -10.57 -11.94
CA ARG A 247 -1.73 -10.36 -10.77
C ARG A 247 -2.79 -9.31 -11.05
N SER A 248 -3.90 -9.41 -10.33
CA SER A 248 -4.94 -8.37 -10.34
C SER A 248 -4.42 -7.07 -9.73
N THR A 249 -4.95 -5.96 -10.23
CA THR A 249 -4.63 -4.62 -9.73
C THR A 249 -5.20 -4.40 -8.33
N GLU A 250 -4.36 -3.91 -7.45
CA GLU A 250 -4.70 -3.60 -6.07
C GLU A 250 -4.78 -2.10 -5.86
N ALA A 251 -5.77 -1.65 -5.09
CA ALA A 251 -5.87 -0.26 -4.67
C ALA A 251 -5.97 -0.14 -3.15
N VAL A 252 -5.21 0.81 -2.61
CA VAL A 252 -5.17 1.14 -1.18
C VAL A 252 -5.38 2.64 -1.02
N VAL A 253 -6.28 3.04 -0.14
CA VAL A 253 -6.47 4.43 0.25
C VAL A 253 -6.02 4.65 1.68
N ARG A 254 -5.32 5.74 1.90
CA ARG A 254 -4.92 6.21 3.22
C ARG A 254 -5.47 7.60 3.44
N VAL A 255 -6.11 7.78 4.58
CA VAL A 255 -6.63 9.07 5.05
C VAL A 255 -5.79 9.53 6.23
N ALA A 256 -5.43 10.80 6.30
CA ALA A 256 -4.62 11.37 7.35
C ALA A 256 -5.19 12.72 7.81
N ALA A 257 -5.28 12.91 9.14
CA ALA A 257 -5.70 14.17 9.75
C ALA A 257 -5.02 14.36 11.11
N THR A 258 -4.93 15.59 11.57
CA THR A 258 -4.42 15.91 12.92
C THR A 258 -5.46 15.67 14.01
N ASP A 259 -6.74 15.76 13.68
CA ASP A 259 -7.86 15.45 14.58
C ASP A 259 -8.43 14.06 14.25
N PRO A 260 -8.48 13.12 15.22
CA PRO A 260 -9.09 11.81 15.03
C PRO A 260 -10.56 11.84 14.61
N ARG A 261 -11.35 12.83 15.03
CA ARG A 261 -12.75 12.97 14.63
C ARG A 261 -12.86 13.35 13.15
N ALA A 262 -12.00 14.28 12.70
CA ALA A 262 -11.90 14.62 11.28
C ALA A 262 -11.45 13.42 10.45
N LEU A 263 -10.53 12.60 10.97
CA LEU A 263 -10.11 11.36 10.33
C LEU A 263 -11.26 10.35 10.19
N ASP A 264 -12.04 10.13 11.23
CA ASP A 264 -13.18 9.19 11.19
C ASP A 264 -14.26 9.69 10.21
N ALA A 265 -14.60 10.99 10.23
CA ALA A 265 -15.54 11.58 9.27
C ALA A 265 -15.05 11.45 7.82
N ALA A 266 -13.76 11.67 7.59
CA ALA A 266 -13.11 11.49 6.29
C ALA A 266 -13.15 10.03 5.82
N ALA A 267 -12.87 9.08 6.73
CA ALA A 267 -12.93 7.65 6.45
C ALA A 267 -14.36 7.20 6.08
N ASP A 268 -15.38 7.71 6.78
CA ASP A 268 -16.79 7.44 6.49
C ASP A 268 -17.19 8.00 5.12
N GLN A 269 -16.71 9.19 4.76
CA GLN A 269 -16.93 9.77 3.43
C GLN A 269 -16.32 8.92 2.33
N VAL A 270 -15.04 8.50 2.49
CA VAL A 270 -14.36 7.61 1.55
C VAL A 270 -15.12 6.28 1.41
N ALA A 271 -15.61 5.73 2.54
CA ALA A 271 -16.38 4.49 2.54
C ALA A 271 -17.73 4.61 1.79
N ARG A 272 -18.41 5.75 1.90
CA ARG A 272 -19.64 6.02 1.14
C ARG A 272 -19.37 6.06 -0.36
N LEU A 273 -18.38 6.84 -0.79
CA LEU A 273 -18.01 6.98 -2.20
C LEU A 273 -17.61 5.65 -2.84
N ALA A 274 -16.83 4.83 -2.14
CA ALA A 274 -16.45 3.51 -2.61
C ALA A 274 -17.67 2.60 -2.77
N ARG A 275 -18.58 2.58 -1.77
CA ARG A 275 -19.78 1.75 -1.77
C ARG A 275 -20.75 2.11 -2.89
N GLU A 276 -20.93 3.40 -3.19
CA GLU A 276 -21.75 3.89 -4.30
C GLU A 276 -21.29 3.37 -5.67
N ARG A 277 -20.04 2.90 -5.76
CA ARG A 277 -19.45 2.29 -6.96
C ARG A 277 -19.28 0.78 -6.84
N GLY A 278 -19.89 0.15 -5.86
CA GLY A 278 -19.82 -1.30 -5.65
C GLY A 278 -18.47 -1.79 -5.11
N ILE A 279 -17.60 -0.88 -4.60
CA ILE A 279 -16.31 -1.20 -4.02
C ILE A 279 -16.46 -1.39 -2.52
N ALA A 280 -16.00 -2.53 -2.01
CA ALA A 280 -15.89 -2.76 -0.58
C ALA A 280 -14.62 -2.10 -0.02
N LEU A 281 -14.78 -1.33 1.07
CA LEU A 281 -13.67 -0.70 1.77
C LEU A 281 -13.30 -1.55 3.00
N GLU A 282 -12.15 -2.21 2.95
CA GLU A 282 -11.63 -2.98 4.08
C GLU A 282 -10.63 -2.14 4.87
N ARG A 283 -10.96 -1.80 6.13
CA ARG A 283 -10.00 -1.14 7.04
C ARG A 283 -8.90 -2.12 7.43
N LEU A 284 -7.64 -1.67 7.34
CA LEU A 284 -6.47 -2.49 7.65
C LEU A 284 -6.15 -2.50 9.16
N ASP A 285 -7.15 -2.79 9.99
CA ASP A 285 -7.00 -2.89 11.45
C ASP A 285 -5.89 -3.89 11.81
N GLY A 286 -4.97 -3.49 12.69
CA GLY A 286 -3.79 -4.29 13.06
C GLY A 286 -2.75 -4.45 11.94
N ARG A 287 -2.89 -3.78 10.78
CA ARG A 287 -2.01 -3.87 9.60
C ARG A 287 -1.76 -2.51 8.96
N HIS A 288 -1.87 -1.42 9.72
CA HIS A 288 -1.67 -0.07 9.19
C HIS A 288 -0.26 0.16 8.67
N ARG A 289 0.75 -0.50 9.25
CA ARG A 289 2.12 -0.51 8.71
C ARG A 289 2.18 -1.01 7.26
N ALA A 290 1.47 -2.10 6.95
CA ALA A 290 1.40 -2.61 5.58
C ALA A 290 0.64 -1.64 4.65
N GLY A 291 -0.45 -1.02 5.14
CA GLY A 291 -1.19 0.00 4.41
C GLY A 291 -0.37 1.26 4.14
N LEU A 292 0.42 1.71 5.12
CA LEU A 292 1.37 2.81 4.94
C LEU A 292 2.39 2.45 3.84
N ALA A 293 3.02 1.27 3.94
CA ALA A 293 3.97 0.80 2.94
C ALA A 293 3.35 0.71 1.53
N ALA A 294 2.10 0.28 1.43
CA ALA A 294 1.38 0.22 0.16
C ALA A 294 1.09 1.61 -0.43
N THR A 295 1.01 2.67 0.39
CA THR A 295 0.78 4.06 -0.02
C THR A 295 2.03 4.92 -0.05
N LEU A 296 3.19 4.31 -0.03
CA LEU A 296 4.50 4.92 -0.27
C LEU A 296 5.16 4.30 -1.50
N PRO A 297 6.15 4.96 -2.12
CA PRO A 297 6.91 4.34 -3.19
C PRO A 297 7.52 3.01 -2.70
N PRO A 298 7.40 1.90 -3.45
CA PRO A 298 8.06 0.64 -3.09
C PRO A 298 9.58 0.83 -3.09
N GLY A 299 10.27 0.03 -2.28
CA GLY A 299 11.72 0.18 -2.14
C GLY A 299 12.15 1.08 -0.97
N PHE A 300 11.24 1.88 -0.43
CA PHE A 300 11.50 2.73 0.75
C PHE A 300 10.93 2.16 2.05
N THR A 301 10.31 0.99 1.98
CA THR A 301 9.72 0.32 3.14
C THR A 301 10.30 -1.09 3.28
N ARG A 302 10.59 -1.51 4.53
CA ARG A 302 11.01 -2.87 4.90
C ARG A 302 9.83 -3.73 5.32
#